data_49d38ef60d0f45e0ab21f1f82bcfe04a
#
_entry.id   49d38ef60d0f45e0ab21f1f82bcfe04a
#
_cell.length_a   1.000
_cell.length_b   1.000
_cell.length_c   1.000
_cell.angle_alpha   90.00
_cell.angle_beta   90.00
_cell.angle_gamma   90.00
#
_symmetry.space_group_name_H-M   'P 1'
#
loop_
_entity.id
_entity.type
_entity.pdbx_description
1 polymer ?
#
loop_
_entity_poly.entity_id
_entity_poly.type
_entity_poly.pdbx_seq_one_letter_code
_entity_poly.pdbx_strand_id
1 'polypeptide(L)'
;MRRKKKMIECIEYLSVSAPLDKVDHLEDKQSKYIHEYVKNKEYMIVGTERRHGFSQNDVDRQWHQIVDKIRKKQVDGVIVANMSVITDNLIDAFIKVAQVQATGGIIVTVDDGRLAMQLRGF
;
A
#
# COMPACT_ATOMS: atom_id res chain seq x y z
N MET A 1 2.45 28.53 -20.00
CA MET A 1 2.92 27.12 -20.10
C MET A 1 2.15 26.26 -19.09
N ARG A 2 1.43 25.25 -19.57
CA ARG A 2 0.70 24.36 -18.69
C ARG A 2 1.63 23.34 -18.07
N ARG A 3 1.62 23.25 -16.75
CA ARG A 3 2.28 22.16 -16.06
C ARG A 3 1.41 20.92 -16.16
N LYS A 4 1.98 19.82 -16.61
CA LYS A 4 1.31 18.53 -16.51
C LYS A 4 1.15 18.21 -15.03
N LYS A 5 -0.06 17.81 -14.63
CA LYS A 5 -0.29 17.31 -13.28
C LYS A 5 0.55 16.05 -13.07
N LYS A 6 1.40 16.09 -12.06
CA LYS A 6 2.26 14.95 -11.75
C LYS A 6 1.43 13.86 -11.10
N MET A 7 1.50 12.65 -11.65
CA MET A 7 0.86 11.48 -11.06
C MET A 7 1.66 11.03 -9.84
N ILE A 8 0.93 10.53 -8.84
CA ILE A 8 1.52 9.93 -7.64
C ILE A 8 1.81 8.48 -7.96
N GLU A 9 3.08 8.11 -7.96
CA GLU A 9 3.53 6.77 -8.33
C GLU A 9 3.51 5.87 -7.12
N CYS A 10 2.72 4.81 -7.19
CA CYS A 10 2.50 3.88 -6.08
C CYS A 10 2.84 2.45 -6.45
N ILE A 11 3.36 1.72 -5.45
CA ILE A 11 3.42 0.26 -5.50
C ILE A 11 2.07 -0.26 -4.99
N GLU A 12 1.44 -1.19 -5.70
CA GLU A 12 0.31 -1.93 -5.13
C GLU A 12 0.86 -3.13 -4.36
N TYR A 13 0.34 -3.35 -3.17
CA TYR A 13 0.68 -4.52 -2.36
C TYR A 13 -0.52 -5.44 -2.27
N LEU A 14 -0.34 -6.69 -2.69
CA LEU A 14 -1.39 -7.70 -2.74
C LEU A 14 -1.12 -8.75 -1.69
N SER A 15 -2.12 -9.03 -0.86
CA SER A 15 -2.01 -10.03 0.21
C SER A 15 -3.38 -10.61 0.50
N VAL A 16 -3.48 -11.92 0.46
CA VAL A 16 -4.70 -12.63 0.83
C VAL A 16 -4.34 -13.79 1.74
N SER A 17 -5.26 -14.14 2.63
CA SER A 17 -5.17 -15.33 3.46
C SER A 17 -6.14 -16.37 2.89
N ALA A 18 -5.59 -17.34 2.15
CA ALA A 18 -6.40 -18.33 1.43
C ALA A 18 -5.57 -19.60 1.19
N PRO A 19 -6.22 -20.73 0.83
CA PRO A 19 -5.49 -21.90 0.36
C PRO A 19 -4.60 -21.58 -0.82
N LEU A 20 -3.42 -22.21 -0.89
CA LEU A 20 -2.40 -21.92 -1.90
C LEU A 20 -2.91 -21.93 -3.33
N ASP A 21 -3.83 -22.84 -3.64
CA ASP A 21 -4.39 -22.96 -4.99
C ASP A 21 -5.30 -21.79 -5.38
N LYS A 22 -5.68 -20.94 -4.42
CA LYS A 22 -6.58 -19.80 -4.66
C LYS A 22 -5.90 -18.44 -4.48
N VAL A 23 -4.68 -18.41 -3.94
CA VAL A 23 -4.00 -17.14 -3.63
C VAL A 23 -3.85 -16.27 -4.86
N ASP A 24 -3.32 -16.83 -5.96
CA ASP A 24 -3.06 -16.06 -7.18
C ASP A 24 -4.34 -15.44 -7.72
N HIS A 25 -5.41 -16.21 -7.76
CA HIS A 25 -6.70 -15.74 -8.25
C HIS A 25 -7.26 -14.61 -7.39
N LEU A 26 -7.17 -14.75 -6.06
CA LEU A 26 -7.68 -13.73 -5.14
C LEU A 26 -6.81 -12.48 -5.15
N GLU A 27 -5.50 -12.62 -5.30
CA GLU A 27 -4.61 -11.47 -5.44
C GLU A 27 -4.86 -10.75 -6.76
N ASP A 28 -5.14 -11.48 -7.83
CA ASP A 28 -5.51 -10.86 -9.10
C ASP A 28 -6.80 -10.07 -8.98
N LYS A 29 -7.77 -10.56 -8.20
CA LYS A 29 -8.98 -9.80 -7.90
C LYS A 29 -8.69 -8.54 -7.10
N GLN A 30 -7.80 -8.62 -6.11
CA GLN A 30 -7.36 -7.42 -5.37
C GLN A 30 -6.74 -6.40 -6.30
N SER A 31 -5.86 -6.84 -7.20
CA SER A 31 -5.21 -5.95 -8.16
C SER A 31 -6.24 -5.26 -9.05
N LYS A 32 -7.22 -6.02 -9.54
CA LYS A 32 -8.29 -5.46 -10.35
C LYS A 32 -9.08 -4.40 -9.58
N TYR A 33 -9.38 -4.67 -8.32
CA TYR A 33 -10.06 -3.74 -7.43
C TYR A 33 -9.27 -2.44 -7.25
N ILE A 34 -7.96 -2.55 -7.04
CA ILE A 34 -7.07 -1.39 -6.92
C ILE A 34 -7.02 -0.61 -8.24
N HIS A 35 -6.84 -1.30 -9.38
CA HIS A 35 -6.75 -0.65 -10.68
C HIS A 35 -8.04 0.07 -11.07
N GLU A 36 -9.20 -0.49 -10.71
CA GLU A 36 -10.48 0.19 -10.90
C GLU A 36 -10.57 1.46 -10.06
N TYR A 37 -10.11 1.39 -8.81
CA TYR A 37 -10.11 2.54 -7.91
C TYR A 37 -9.29 3.71 -8.47
N VAL A 38 -8.09 3.42 -9.01
CA VAL A 38 -7.18 4.49 -9.45
C VAL A 38 -7.55 5.10 -10.80
N LYS A 39 -8.52 4.52 -11.52
CA LYS A 39 -9.01 5.11 -12.76
C LYS A 39 -9.50 6.53 -12.50
N ASN A 40 -9.07 7.46 -13.33
CA ASN A 40 -9.45 8.86 -13.26
C ASN A 40 -9.01 9.56 -11.96
N LYS A 41 -8.08 8.95 -11.22
CA LYS A 41 -7.48 9.56 -10.04
C LYS A 41 -6.02 9.91 -10.32
N GLU A 42 -5.41 10.60 -9.39
CA GLU A 42 -4.04 11.08 -9.51
C GLU A 42 -2.98 10.01 -9.21
N TYR A 43 -3.39 8.77 -8.99
CA TYR A 43 -2.49 7.66 -8.66
C TYR A 43 -2.13 6.83 -9.87
N MET A 44 -0.88 6.42 -9.96
CA MET A 44 -0.39 5.53 -11.01
C MET A 44 0.29 4.33 -10.36
N ILE A 45 -0.12 3.12 -10.74
CA ILE A 45 0.52 1.90 -10.25
C ILE A 45 1.77 1.66 -11.09
N VAL A 46 2.94 1.72 -10.45
CA VAL A 46 4.23 1.54 -11.14
C VAL A 46 4.93 0.24 -10.77
N GLY A 47 4.39 -0.49 -9.82
CA GLY A 47 4.93 -1.79 -9.43
C GLY A 47 3.93 -2.57 -8.61
N THR A 48 4.12 -3.88 -8.58
CA THR A 48 3.27 -4.80 -7.84
C THR A 48 4.15 -5.66 -6.94
N GLU A 49 3.85 -5.68 -5.65
CA GLU A 49 4.46 -6.58 -4.69
C GLU A 49 3.39 -7.55 -4.21
N ARG A 50 3.68 -8.84 -4.25
CA ARG A 50 2.78 -9.88 -3.75
C ARG A 50 3.33 -10.42 -2.46
N ARG A 51 2.45 -10.81 -1.54
CA ARG A 51 2.84 -11.40 -0.28
C ARG A 51 3.73 -12.62 -0.50
N HIS A 52 4.88 -12.65 0.17
CA HIS A 52 5.77 -13.79 0.24
C HIS A 52 5.69 -14.40 1.63
N GLY A 53 5.41 -15.72 1.69
CA GLY A 53 5.34 -16.44 2.95
C GLY A 53 3.98 -16.35 3.64
N PHE A 54 3.88 -17.02 4.79
CA PHE A 54 2.60 -17.22 5.47
C PHE A 54 2.49 -16.47 6.80
N SER A 55 3.60 -15.96 7.32
CA SER A 55 3.62 -15.35 8.64
C SER A 55 3.45 -13.83 8.56
N GLN A 56 2.99 -13.25 9.67
CA GLN A 56 2.95 -11.80 9.82
C GLN A 56 4.36 -11.20 9.70
N ASN A 57 5.39 -11.91 10.15
CA ASN A 57 6.77 -11.45 10.02
C ASN A 57 7.20 -11.29 8.56
N ASP A 58 6.72 -12.16 7.68
CA ASP A 58 7.00 -12.06 6.24
C ASP A 58 6.36 -10.82 5.65
N VAL A 59 5.11 -10.53 6.02
CA VAL A 59 4.42 -9.32 5.59
C VAL A 59 5.14 -8.08 6.12
N ASP A 60 5.52 -8.09 7.40
CA ASP A 60 6.23 -6.96 8.01
C ASP A 60 7.56 -6.68 7.32
N ARG A 61 8.29 -7.74 6.94
CA ARG A 61 9.56 -7.61 6.22
C ARG A 61 9.35 -6.98 4.85
N GLN A 62 8.33 -7.43 4.11
CA GLN A 62 8.01 -6.83 2.82
C GLN A 62 7.57 -5.37 2.98
N TRP A 63 6.80 -5.06 4.02
CA TRP A 63 6.38 -3.70 4.31
C TRP A 63 7.59 -2.79 4.52
N HIS A 64 8.58 -3.23 5.29
CA HIS A 64 9.82 -2.48 5.47
C HIS A 64 10.55 -2.22 4.16
N GLN A 65 10.56 -3.19 3.25
CA GLN A 65 11.16 -3.02 1.93
C GLN A 65 10.42 -1.97 1.10
N ILE A 66 9.09 -1.96 1.15
CA ILE A 66 8.28 -0.96 0.46
C ILE A 66 8.52 0.43 1.05
N VAL A 67 8.51 0.54 2.37
CA VAL A 67 8.78 1.82 3.07
C VAL A 67 10.17 2.34 2.70
N ASP A 68 11.15 1.45 2.58
CA ASP A 68 12.50 1.83 2.18
C ASP A 68 12.55 2.39 0.75
N LYS A 69 11.81 1.79 -0.18
CA LYS A 69 11.69 2.31 -1.55
C LYS A 69 11.06 3.71 -1.58
N ILE A 70 10.07 3.94 -0.73
CA ILE A 70 9.45 5.26 -0.60
C ILE A 70 10.45 6.26 -0.03
N ARG A 71 11.19 5.87 1.00
CA ARG A 71 12.22 6.71 1.62
C ARG A 71 13.28 7.13 0.61
N LYS A 72 13.68 6.21 -0.27
CA LYS A 72 14.69 6.45 -1.30
C LYS A 72 14.14 7.18 -2.52
N LYS A 73 12.88 7.58 -2.50
CA LYS A 73 12.22 8.30 -3.59
C LYS A 73 12.11 7.50 -4.89
N GLN A 74 12.13 6.18 -4.80
CA GLN A 74 11.91 5.32 -5.95
C GLN A 74 10.44 5.29 -6.35
N VAL A 75 9.54 5.44 -5.37
CA VAL A 75 8.10 5.61 -5.56
C VAL A 75 7.59 6.62 -4.55
N ASP A 76 6.39 7.13 -4.78
CA ASP A 76 5.78 8.14 -3.91
C ASP A 76 4.97 7.52 -2.77
N GLY A 77 4.46 6.31 -2.98
CA GLY A 77 3.62 5.70 -1.97
C GLY A 77 3.28 4.25 -2.25
N VAL A 78 2.37 3.74 -1.44
CA VAL A 78 1.86 2.38 -1.53
C VAL A 78 0.34 2.40 -1.48
N ILE A 79 -0.28 1.50 -2.24
CA ILE A 79 -1.73 1.34 -2.26
C ILE A 79 -2.10 -0.11 -1.99
N VAL A 80 -3.09 -0.30 -1.13
CA VAL A 80 -3.63 -1.62 -0.76
C VAL A 80 -5.15 -1.57 -0.79
N ALA A 81 -5.78 -2.72 -0.83
CA ALA A 81 -7.25 -2.79 -0.79
C ALA A 81 -7.77 -2.20 0.52
N ASN A 82 -7.21 -2.62 1.64
CA ASN A 82 -7.49 -2.09 2.97
C ASN A 82 -6.34 -2.49 3.92
N MET A 83 -6.30 -1.92 5.11
CA MET A 83 -5.20 -2.21 6.05
C MET A 83 -5.24 -3.64 6.59
N SER A 84 -6.39 -4.31 6.56
CA SER A 84 -6.48 -5.68 7.06
C SER A 84 -5.69 -6.68 6.20
N VAL A 85 -5.35 -6.35 4.97
CA VAL A 85 -4.49 -7.21 4.14
C VAL A 85 -3.04 -7.22 4.64
N ILE A 86 -2.66 -6.24 5.46
CA ILE A 86 -1.31 -6.08 5.99
C ILE A 86 -1.25 -6.56 7.44
N THR A 87 -2.24 -6.24 8.23
CA THR A 87 -2.28 -6.57 9.66
C THR A 87 -3.70 -6.54 10.19
N ASP A 88 -4.01 -7.45 11.12
CA ASP A 88 -5.29 -7.47 11.84
C ASP A 88 -5.21 -6.64 13.13
N ASN A 89 -4.03 -6.22 13.53
CA ASN A 89 -3.83 -5.48 14.78
C ASN A 89 -3.94 -3.99 14.52
N LEU A 90 -4.87 -3.32 15.22
CA LEU A 90 -5.13 -1.90 15.03
C LEU A 90 -3.92 -1.04 15.35
N ILE A 91 -3.22 -1.36 16.44
CA ILE A 91 -2.02 -0.59 16.83
C ILE A 91 -0.93 -0.75 15.77
N ASP A 92 -0.72 -1.99 15.28
CA ASP A 92 0.25 -2.24 14.23
C ASP A 92 -0.13 -1.52 12.93
N ALA A 93 -1.41 -1.42 12.62
CA ALA A 93 -1.88 -0.67 11.46
C ALA A 93 -1.47 0.81 11.57
N PHE A 94 -1.66 1.43 12.73
CA PHE A 94 -1.21 2.81 12.97
C PHE A 94 0.31 2.94 12.81
N ILE A 95 1.07 1.98 13.33
CA ILE A 95 2.53 1.98 13.21
C ILE A 95 2.93 1.94 11.73
N LYS A 96 2.30 1.08 10.94
CA LYS A 96 2.60 0.93 9.52
C LYS A 96 2.28 2.20 8.71
N VAL A 97 1.16 2.85 9.02
CA VAL A 97 0.82 4.14 8.40
C VAL A 97 1.85 5.19 8.78
N ALA A 98 2.22 5.25 10.07
CA ALA A 98 3.22 6.21 10.53
C ALA A 98 4.58 6.00 9.88
N GLN A 99 4.98 4.75 9.63
CA GLN A 99 6.24 4.45 8.96
C GLN A 99 6.29 5.06 7.55
N VAL A 100 5.20 4.98 6.81
CA VAL A 100 5.12 5.58 5.48
C VAL A 100 5.12 7.11 5.59
N GLN A 101 4.33 7.67 6.49
CA GLN A 101 4.26 9.12 6.66
C GLN A 101 5.59 9.73 7.08
N ALA A 102 6.37 9.02 7.90
CA ALA A 102 7.68 9.48 8.35
C ALA A 102 8.68 9.66 7.20
N THR A 103 8.46 8.97 6.08
CA THR A 103 9.30 9.12 4.89
C THR A 103 8.86 10.27 3.98
N GLY A 104 7.76 10.93 4.31
CA GLY A 104 7.11 11.90 3.41
C GLY A 104 6.24 11.23 2.35
N GLY A 105 6.06 9.91 2.42
CA GLY A 105 5.30 9.16 1.45
C GLY A 105 3.80 9.13 1.72
N ILE A 106 3.10 8.46 0.83
CA ILE A 106 1.64 8.40 0.81
C ILE A 106 1.21 6.95 0.93
N ILE A 107 0.20 6.70 1.75
CA ILE A 107 -0.46 5.40 1.83
C ILE A 107 -1.94 5.57 1.50
N VAL A 108 -2.43 4.74 0.59
CA VAL A 108 -3.81 4.79 0.09
C VAL A 108 -4.44 3.42 0.26
N THR A 109 -5.67 3.40 0.73
CA THR A 109 -6.48 2.18 0.66
C THR A 109 -7.67 2.43 -0.26
N VAL A 110 -8.11 1.39 -0.95
CA VAL A 110 -9.30 1.51 -1.80
C VAL A 110 -10.53 1.80 -0.93
N ASP A 111 -10.61 1.14 0.22
CA ASP A 111 -11.79 1.25 1.09
C ASP A 111 -11.90 2.60 1.78
N ASP A 112 -10.79 3.21 2.18
CA ASP A 112 -10.79 4.43 2.99
C ASP A 112 -10.14 5.65 2.31
N GLY A 113 -9.52 5.44 1.15
CA GLY A 113 -8.80 6.50 0.47
C GLY A 113 -7.42 6.75 1.07
N ARG A 114 -6.91 7.95 0.88
CA ARG A 114 -5.60 8.33 1.40
C ARG A 114 -5.64 8.43 2.92
N LEU A 115 -4.76 7.68 3.57
CA LEU A 115 -4.69 7.67 5.03
C LEU A 115 -3.70 8.72 5.52
N ALA A 116 -4.07 9.40 6.59
CA ALA A 116 -3.20 10.35 7.24
C ALA A 116 -3.45 10.29 8.74
N MET A 117 -2.38 10.09 9.50
CA MET A 117 -2.43 10.23 10.95
C MET A 117 -2.14 11.67 11.30
N GLN A 118 -3.05 12.28 12.06
CA GLN A 118 -2.76 13.59 12.62
C GLN A 118 -1.90 13.41 13.86
N LEU A 119 -0.64 13.77 13.73
CA LEU A 119 0.24 13.85 14.88
C LEU A 119 0.05 15.24 15.46
N ARG A 120 -0.80 15.35 16.50
CA ARG A 120 -0.89 16.58 17.22
C ARG A 120 0.20 16.62 18.26
N GLY A 121 1.00 17.66 18.24
CA GLY A 121 1.89 17.97 19.34
C GLY A 121 1.05 18.38 20.55
N PHE A 122 1.35 17.84 21.67
CA PHE A 122 0.70 18.18 22.94
C PHE A 122 1.65 18.99 23.78
#